data_5b6cfe325613e243faa91f3e37d741d8
#
_entry.id   5b6cfe325613e243faa91f3e37d741d8
#
_cell.length_a   1.000
_cell.length_b   1.000
_cell.length_c   1.000
_cell.angle_alpha   90.00
_cell.angle_beta   90.00
_cell.angle_gamma   90.00
#
_symmetry.space_group_name_H-M   'P 1'
#
loop_
_entity.id
_entity.type
_entity.pdbx_description
1 polymer ?
#
loop_
_entity_poly.entity_id
_entity_poly.type
_entity_poly.pdbx_seq_one_letter_code
_entity_poly.pdbx_strand_id
1 'polypeptide(L)'
;DGDPALYQPVDGANFDAVTAPLWRWLDKAKPNLWRAGNANPTNYPALRQLLGDGEIDIAIAFNPADASAAIARGELPNSVRTYIHDGGTLANVHFLAIPFNASAPEAAKLVANFMLSPEAQVKKADTAIWGDPTVLSMSKLSDAQRMAFTNLPRGIATLSDADLGRTLAEPHPSWVPRLEAAWIKRYASGQ
;
A
#
# COMPACT_ATOMS: atom_id res chain seq x y z
N ASP A 1 -8.89 7.16 15.01
CA ASP A 1 -9.53 5.85 14.89
C ASP A 1 -10.58 5.95 13.79
N GLY A 2 -10.60 5.00 12.85
CA GLY A 2 -11.67 4.91 11.88
C GLY A 2 -13.01 4.63 12.58
N ASP A 3 -14.13 4.88 11.86
CA ASP A 3 -15.45 4.51 12.38
C ASP A 3 -15.48 3.00 12.67
N PRO A 4 -15.84 2.55 13.89
CA PRO A 4 -15.92 1.13 14.23
C PRO A 4 -16.81 0.31 13.29
N ALA A 5 -17.79 0.95 12.66
CA ALA A 5 -18.66 0.31 11.67
C ALA A 5 -17.89 -0.21 10.45
N LEU A 6 -16.74 0.39 10.10
CA LEU A 6 -15.89 -0.06 8.99
C LEU A 6 -15.35 -1.48 9.19
N TYR A 7 -15.20 -1.93 10.43
CA TYR A 7 -14.68 -3.27 10.76
C TYR A 7 -15.76 -4.36 10.85
N GLN A 8 -17.02 -3.98 10.66
CA GLN A 8 -18.17 -4.89 10.60
C GLN A 8 -18.66 -5.04 9.16
N PRO A 9 -19.38 -6.10 8.83
CA PRO A 9 -20.06 -6.20 7.54
C PRO A 9 -20.88 -4.94 7.24
N VAL A 10 -20.79 -4.47 5.99
CA VAL A 10 -21.51 -3.25 5.60
C VAL A 10 -23.03 -3.46 5.76
N ASP A 11 -23.65 -2.55 6.48
CA ASP A 11 -25.11 -2.44 6.57
C ASP A 11 -25.58 -1.34 5.60
N GLY A 12 -26.63 -1.67 4.82
CA GLY A 12 -27.24 -0.71 3.91
C GLY A 12 -27.85 0.50 4.62
N ALA A 13 -28.24 0.36 5.89
CA ALA A 13 -28.83 1.45 6.66
C ALA A 13 -27.80 2.50 7.12
N ASN A 14 -26.54 2.09 7.37
CA ASN A 14 -25.51 3.00 7.87
C ASN A 14 -24.47 3.40 6.82
N PHE A 15 -24.47 2.79 5.62
CA PHE A 15 -23.46 3.04 4.57
C PHE A 15 -23.30 4.53 4.27
N ASP A 16 -24.41 5.23 4.02
CA ASP A 16 -24.38 6.64 3.64
C ASP A 16 -23.84 7.52 4.77
N ALA A 17 -24.21 7.25 6.02
CA ALA A 17 -23.73 8.00 7.17
C ALA A 17 -22.23 7.80 7.39
N VAL A 18 -21.75 6.56 7.34
CA VAL A 18 -20.35 6.21 7.56
C VAL A 18 -19.46 6.76 6.44
N THR A 19 -19.93 6.76 5.19
CA THR A 19 -19.15 7.22 4.03
C THR A 19 -19.30 8.71 3.73
N ALA A 20 -20.25 9.40 4.34
CA ALA A 20 -20.49 10.83 4.10
C ALA A 20 -19.22 11.72 4.29
N PRO A 21 -18.35 11.49 5.31
CA PRO A 21 -17.12 12.25 5.43
C PRO A 21 -16.16 12.06 4.25
N LEU A 22 -16.05 10.83 3.73
CA LEU A 22 -15.23 10.50 2.57
C LEU A 22 -15.71 11.27 1.33
N TRP A 23 -17.00 11.23 1.05
CA TRP A 23 -17.54 11.91 -0.12
C TRP A 23 -17.40 13.42 -0.04
N ARG A 24 -17.65 14.01 1.13
CA ARG A 24 -17.42 15.46 1.34
C ARG A 24 -15.97 15.87 1.11
N TRP A 25 -15.03 15.02 1.54
CA TRP A 25 -13.61 15.28 1.33
C TRP A 25 -13.25 15.17 -0.16
N LEU A 26 -13.71 14.11 -0.83
CA LEU A 26 -13.47 13.91 -2.27
C LEU A 26 -14.07 15.02 -3.13
N ASP A 27 -15.28 15.47 -2.81
CA ASP A 27 -15.92 16.59 -3.53
C ASP A 27 -15.09 17.89 -3.42
N LYS A 28 -14.45 18.14 -2.28
CA LYS A 28 -13.54 19.28 -2.10
C LYS A 28 -12.19 19.06 -2.79
N ALA A 29 -11.68 17.83 -2.78
CA ALA A 29 -10.39 17.52 -3.39
C ALA A 29 -10.46 17.49 -4.91
N LYS A 30 -11.57 17.06 -5.48
CA LYS A 30 -11.74 16.79 -6.91
C LYS A 30 -11.24 17.92 -7.82
N PRO A 31 -11.57 19.21 -7.61
CA PRO A 31 -11.07 20.30 -8.45
C PRO A 31 -9.54 20.45 -8.48
N ASN A 32 -8.85 19.92 -7.45
CA ASN A 32 -7.41 19.97 -7.31
C ASN A 32 -6.71 18.68 -7.73
N LEU A 33 -7.48 17.66 -8.14
CA LEU A 33 -6.90 16.43 -8.68
C LEU A 33 -6.44 16.65 -10.12
N TRP A 34 -5.57 15.76 -10.59
CA TRP A 34 -5.11 15.77 -11.97
C TRP A 34 -6.29 15.92 -12.95
N ARG A 35 -6.14 16.82 -13.93
CA ARG A 35 -7.20 17.23 -14.88
C ARG A 35 -8.51 17.64 -14.21
N ALA A 36 -8.42 18.29 -13.05
CA ALA A 36 -9.57 18.68 -12.23
C ALA A 36 -10.51 17.50 -11.89
N GLY A 37 -9.94 16.30 -11.72
CA GLY A 37 -10.69 15.10 -11.40
C GLY A 37 -11.59 14.55 -12.50
N ASN A 38 -11.39 14.99 -13.77
CA ASN A 38 -12.14 14.50 -14.92
C ASN A 38 -11.48 13.28 -15.60
N ALA A 39 -10.30 12.90 -15.14
CA ALA A 39 -9.62 11.68 -15.56
C ALA A 39 -8.83 11.10 -14.39
N ASN A 40 -8.60 9.79 -14.44
CA ASN A 40 -7.79 9.08 -13.46
C ASN A 40 -6.64 8.36 -14.19
N PRO A 41 -5.45 8.24 -13.57
CA PRO A 41 -4.40 7.36 -14.08
C PRO A 41 -4.93 5.92 -14.21
N THR A 42 -4.57 5.26 -15.30
CA THR A 42 -5.09 3.91 -15.59
C THR A 42 -4.56 2.83 -14.63
N ASN A 43 -3.40 3.09 -14.02
CA ASN A 43 -2.74 2.18 -13.09
C ASN A 43 -1.67 2.92 -12.27
N TYR A 44 -1.08 2.22 -11.32
CA TYR A 44 -0.04 2.80 -10.46
C TYR A 44 1.23 3.26 -11.21
N PRO A 45 1.79 2.51 -12.18
CA PRO A 45 2.91 3.00 -12.99
C PRO A 45 2.61 4.33 -13.70
N ALA A 46 1.41 4.50 -14.27
CA ALA A 46 1.00 5.75 -14.89
C ALA A 46 0.92 6.91 -13.86
N LEU A 47 0.39 6.64 -12.65
CA LEU A 47 0.37 7.63 -11.57
C LEU A 47 1.79 8.07 -11.18
N ARG A 48 2.72 7.12 -11.03
CA ARG A 48 4.12 7.40 -10.70
C ARG A 48 4.81 8.21 -11.80
N GLN A 49 4.52 7.92 -13.07
CA GLN A 49 5.05 8.69 -14.18
C GLN A 49 4.59 10.15 -14.14
N LEU A 50 3.30 10.41 -13.88
CA LEU A 50 2.79 11.78 -13.72
C LEU A 50 3.53 12.56 -12.61
N LEU A 51 3.90 11.89 -11.52
CA LEU A 51 4.72 12.48 -10.47
C LEU A 51 6.15 12.75 -10.96
N GLY A 52 6.75 11.82 -11.72
CA GLY A 52 8.08 11.98 -12.29
C GLY A 52 8.16 13.12 -13.32
N ASP A 53 7.11 13.27 -14.10
CA ASP A 53 6.98 14.32 -15.12
C ASP A 53 6.58 15.69 -14.54
N GLY A 54 6.26 15.75 -13.22
CA GLY A 54 5.84 16.98 -12.54
C GLY A 54 4.43 17.44 -12.90
N GLU A 55 3.58 16.56 -13.43
CA GLU A 55 2.17 16.87 -13.69
C GLU A 55 1.32 16.83 -12.42
N ILE A 56 1.80 16.13 -11.37
CA ILE A 56 1.19 16.06 -10.04
C ILE A 56 2.26 16.21 -8.96
N ASP A 57 1.86 16.77 -7.82
CA ASP A 57 2.74 17.01 -6.68
C ASP A 57 2.69 15.87 -5.64
N ILE A 58 1.61 15.10 -5.62
CA ILE A 58 1.37 14.05 -4.63
C ILE A 58 0.84 12.80 -5.33
N ALA A 59 1.43 11.64 -5.02
CA ALA A 59 0.96 10.32 -5.44
C ALA A 59 0.78 9.39 -4.24
N ILE A 60 -0.12 8.42 -4.36
CA ILE A 60 -0.29 7.34 -3.39
C ILE A 60 0.54 6.15 -3.83
N ALA A 61 1.31 5.56 -2.92
CA ALA A 61 2.07 4.34 -3.14
C ALA A 61 1.60 3.23 -2.20
N PHE A 62 1.65 1.98 -2.66
CA PHE A 62 1.30 0.80 -1.86
C PHE A 62 2.52 0.15 -1.18
N ASN A 63 3.73 0.59 -1.56
CA ASN A 63 4.98 0.11 -0.98
C ASN A 63 5.75 1.32 -0.42
N PRO A 64 6.13 1.32 0.87
CA PRO A 64 6.84 2.43 1.49
C PRO A 64 8.23 2.69 0.90
N ALA A 65 8.84 1.72 0.21
CA ALA A 65 10.14 1.85 -0.42
C ALA A 65 10.08 2.22 -1.92
N ASP A 66 8.89 2.32 -2.52
CA ASP A 66 8.73 2.53 -3.96
C ASP A 66 9.41 3.80 -4.45
N ALA A 67 9.23 4.92 -3.75
CA ALA A 67 9.85 6.19 -4.12
C ALA A 67 11.39 6.10 -4.15
N SER A 68 12.00 5.45 -3.15
CA SER A 68 13.46 5.24 -3.12
C SER A 68 13.95 4.37 -4.27
N ALA A 69 13.23 3.30 -4.56
CA ALA A 69 13.56 2.42 -5.68
C ALA A 69 13.42 3.14 -7.03
N ALA A 70 12.37 3.95 -7.20
CA ALA A 70 12.15 4.73 -8.41
C ALA A 70 13.21 5.84 -8.59
N ILE A 71 13.63 6.50 -7.52
CA ILE A 71 14.75 7.46 -7.54
C ILE A 71 16.05 6.77 -7.97
N ALA A 72 16.35 5.59 -7.41
CA ALA A 72 17.54 4.84 -7.75
C ALA A 72 17.59 4.42 -9.23
N ARG A 73 16.42 4.22 -9.86
CA ARG A 73 16.31 3.94 -11.29
C ARG A 73 16.23 5.18 -12.17
N GLY A 74 16.25 6.38 -11.60
CA GLY A 74 16.11 7.64 -12.34
C GLY A 74 14.69 7.94 -12.84
N GLU A 75 13.68 7.25 -12.31
CA GLU A 75 12.26 7.42 -12.68
C GLU A 75 11.60 8.56 -11.89
N LEU A 76 12.15 8.93 -10.74
CA LEU A 76 11.70 10.05 -9.91
C LEU A 76 12.87 10.96 -9.55
N PRO A 77 12.64 12.26 -9.40
CA PRO A 77 13.67 13.20 -8.97
C PRO A 77 14.05 12.97 -7.50
N ASN A 78 15.31 13.30 -7.16
CA ASN A 78 15.86 13.17 -5.81
C ASN A 78 15.16 14.02 -4.73
N SER A 79 14.28 14.93 -5.14
CA SER A 79 13.45 15.75 -4.24
C SER A 79 12.23 15.04 -3.68
N VAL A 80 11.80 13.94 -4.29
CA VAL A 80 10.63 13.17 -3.83
C VAL A 80 10.87 12.58 -2.45
N ARG A 81 9.85 12.67 -1.59
CA ARG A 81 9.86 12.10 -0.23
C ARG A 81 8.55 11.37 0.04
N THR A 82 8.62 10.33 0.86
CA THR A 82 7.44 9.64 1.38
C THR A 82 7.02 10.26 2.71
N TYR A 83 5.74 10.35 2.95
CA TYR A 83 5.18 10.75 4.24
C TYR A 83 3.95 9.92 4.57
N ILE A 84 3.61 9.87 5.84
CA ILE A 84 2.41 9.20 6.37
C ILE A 84 1.54 10.26 7.03
N HIS A 85 0.23 10.20 6.82
CA HIS A 85 -0.72 11.09 7.48
C HIS A 85 -0.75 10.84 8.99
N ASP A 86 -0.98 11.89 9.77
CA ASP A 86 -1.09 11.81 11.24
C ASP A 86 -2.16 10.83 11.71
N GLY A 87 -3.22 10.65 10.93
CA GLY A 87 -4.27 9.65 11.17
C GLY A 87 -3.83 8.20 11.03
N GLY A 88 -2.65 7.95 10.45
CA GLY A 88 -2.11 6.62 10.14
C GLY A 88 -2.34 6.20 8.70
N THR A 89 -1.86 5.00 8.36
CA THR A 89 -2.02 4.38 7.06
C THR A 89 -2.48 2.94 7.18
N LEU A 90 -3.12 2.42 6.14
CA LEU A 90 -3.49 1.01 6.11
C LEU A 90 -2.23 0.14 6.09
N ALA A 91 -2.21 -0.88 6.96
CA ALA A 91 -1.21 -1.93 6.91
C ALA A 91 -1.73 -3.08 6.05
N ASN A 92 -0.87 -3.63 5.23
CA ASN A 92 -1.16 -4.79 4.42
C ASN A 92 -0.04 -5.82 4.57
N VAL A 93 -0.37 -7.09 4.41
CA VAL A 93 0.58 -8.21 4.35
C VAL A 93 0.22 -9.10 3.16
N HIS A 94 1.24 -9.70 2.55
CA HIS A 94 1.04 -10.67 1.48
C HIS A 94 0.82 -12.05 2.07
N PHE A 95 -0.15 -12.77 1.51
CA PHE A 95 -0.49 -14.14 1.91
C PHE A 95 -0.18 -15.11 0.79
N LEU A 96 0.25 -16.31 1.15
CA LEU A 96 0.35 -17.46 0.25
C LEU A 96 -0.79 -18.42 0.58
N ALA A 97 -1.54 -18.83 -0.43
CA ALA A 97 -2.59 -19.83 -0.31
C ALA A 97 -2.29 -21.03 -1.20
N ILE A 98 -2.52 -22.23 -0.68
CA ILE A 98 -2.42 -23.47 -1.44
C ILE A 98 -3.85 -23.91 -1.73
N PRO A 99 -4.32 -23.90 -3.00
CA PRO A 99 -5.64 -24.37 -3.33
C PRO A 99 -5.85 -25.85 -2.94
N PHE A 100 -7.07 -26.22 -2.55
CA PHE A 100 -7.37 -27.60 -2.14
C PHE A 100 -7.12 -28.65 -3.25
N ASN A 101 -7.19 -28.22 -4.50
CA ASN A 101 -6.95 -29.05 -5.68
C ASN A 101 -5.55 -28.87 -6.28
N ALA A 102 -4.60 -28.36 -5.51
CA ALA A 102 -3.21 -28.23 -5.97
C ALA A 102 -2.62 -29.59 -6.32
N SER A 103 -1.97 -29.70 -7.48
CA SER A 103 -1.35 -30.94 -7.94
C SER A 103 -0.09 -31.35 -7.15
N ALA A 104 0.58 -30.39 -6.49
CA ALA A 104 1.80 -30.62 -5.71
C ALA A 104 1.77 -29.85 -4.39
N PRO A 105 0.84 -30.16 -3.46
CA PRO A 105 0.67 -29.38 -2.23
C PRO A 105 1.90 -29.42 -1.31
N GLU A 106 2.63 -30.53 -1.25
CA GLU A 106 3.84 -30.63 -0.43
C GLU A 106 4.98 -29.74 -0.96
N ALA A 107 5.15 -29.70 -2.28
CA ALA A 107 6.10 -28.78 -2.89
C ALA A 107 5.71 -27.30 -2.64
N ALA A 108 4.42 -26.98 -2.72
CA ALA A 108 3.93 -25.65 -2.41
C ALA A 108 4.19 -25.23 -0.95
N LYS A 109 4.07 -26.16 0.02
CA LYS A 109 4.44 -25.93 1.44
C LYS A 109 5.94 -25.63 1.59
N LEU A 110 6.81 -26.33 0.86
CA LEU A 110 8.26 -26.07 0.88
C LEU A 110 8.56 -24.65 0.37
N VAL A 111 7.92 -24.24 -0.72
CA VAL A 111 8.07 -22.87 -1.26
C VAL A 111 7.56 -21.85 -0.27
N ALA A 112 6.38 -22.05 0.31
CA ALA A 112 5.83 -21.15 1.31
C ALA A 112 6.75 -21.01 2.53
N ASN A 113 7.30 -22.13 3.02
CA ASN A 113 8.27 -22.12 4.12
C ASN A 113 9.57 -21.39 3.74
N PHE A 114 10.08 -21.60 2.53
CA PHE A 114 11.26 -20.87 2.03
C PHE A 114 11.00 -19.35 1.97
N MET A 115 9.82 -18.92 1.51
CA MET A 115 9.46 -17.50 1.46
C MET A 115 9.41 -16.83 2.83
N LEU A 116 9.24 -17.60 3.90
CA LEU A 116 9.31 -17.13 5.28
C LEU A 116 10.71 -17.25 5.90
N SER A 117 11.71 -17.75 5.16
CA SER A 117 13.09 -17.80 5.66
C SER A 117 13.68 -16.39 5.77
N PRO A 118 14.60 -16.15 6.74
CA PRO A 118 15.29 -14.86 6.85
C PRO A 118 15.97 -14.44 5.55
N GLU A 119 16.56 -15.38 4.82
CA GLU A 119 17.27 -15.11 3.55
C GLU A 119 16.32 -14.61 2.48
N ALA A 120 15.16 -15.22 2.31
CA ALA A 120 14.15 -14.78 1.35
C ALA A 120 13.56 -13.43 1.76
N GLN A 121 13.31 -13.23 3.05
CA GLN A 121 12.75 -11.99 3.58
C GLN A 121 13.73 -10.81 3.51
N VAL A 122 15.04 -11.04 3.65
CA VAL A 122 16.06 -10.01 3.40
C VAL A 122 16.04 -9.57 1.94
N LYS A 123 15.98 -10.52 0.99
CA LYS A 123 15.86 -10.19 -0.43
C LYS A 123 14.56 -9.45 -0.75
N LYS A 124 13.46 -9.83 -0.11
CA LYS A 124 12.17 -9.15 -0.26
C LYS A 124 12.26 -7.70 0.24
N ALA A 125 12.96 -7.45 1.33
CA ALA A 125 13.10 -6.12 1.93
C ALA A 125 14.12 -5.23 1.19
N ASP A 126 14.98 -5.79 0.34
CA ASP A 126 15.96 -5.03 -0.43
C ASP A 126 15.26 -4.17 -1.49
N THR A 127 15.46 -2.84 -1.41
CA THR A 127 14.86 -1.86 -2.34
C THR A 127 15.33 -2.03 -3.79
N ALA A 128 16.47 -2.65 -4.02
CA ALA A 128 16.96 -2.97 -5.36
C ALA A 128 16.24 -4.18 -5.98
N ILE A 129 15.57 -5.01 -5.18
CA ILE A 129 14.88 -6.24 -5.61
C ILE A 129 13.36 -6.04 -5.57
N TRP A 130 12.81 -5.79 -4.36
CA TRP A 130 11.38 -5.58 -4.15
C TRP A 130 11.10 -4.38 -3.23
N GLY A 131 11.78 -4.28 -2.09
CA GLY A 131 11.63 -3.20 -1.14
C GLY A 131 10.42 -3.32 -0.23
N ASP A 132 9.83 -4.52 -0.12
CA ASP A 132 8.66 -4.74 0.72
C ASP A 132 9.08 -5.21 2.12
N PRO A 133 8.55 -4.61 3.20
CA PRO A 133 8.98 -4.92 4.57
C PRO A 133 8.83 -6.40 4.92
N THR A 134 9.69 -6.87 5.84
CA THR A 134 9.61 -8.25 6.35
C THR A 134 8.38 -8.47 7.23
N VAL A 135 7.83 -9.68 7.18
CA VAL A 135 6.78 -10.16 8.10
C VAL A 135 7.36 -10.86 9.33
N LEU A 136 8.69 -11.04 9.39
CA LEU A 136 9.35 -11.73 10.50
C LEU A 136 9.43 -10.84 11.74
N SER A 137 9.23 -11.45 12.90
CA SER A 137 9.49 -10.78 14.17
C SER A 137 10.99 -10.65 14.40
N MET A 138 11.52 -9.43 14.37
CA MET A 138 12.94 -9.14 14.57
C MET A 138 13.49 -9.69 15.89
N SER A 139 12.65 -9.78 16.94
CA SER A 139 13.04 -10.33 18.25
C SER A 139 13.32 -11.83 18.23
N LYS A 140 12.83 -12.55 17.22
CA LYS A 140 13.03 -14.00 17.05
C LYS A 140 14.22 -14.36 16.16
N LEU A 141 14.85 -13.36 15.55
CA LEU A 141 16.01 -13.56 14.67
C LEU A 141 17.31 -13.57 15.47
N SER A 142 18.33 -14.27 14.95
CA SER A 142 19.69 -14.18 15.46
C SER A 142 20.28 -12.78 15.19
N ASP A 143 21.35 -12.42 15.87
CA ASP A 143 22.03 -11.14 15.66
C ASP A 143 22.50 -10.97 14.21
N ALA A 144 23.08 -12.02 13.62
CA ALA A 144 23.52 -11.99 12.23
C ALA A 144 22.33 -11.76 11.26
N GLN A 145 21.18 -12.41 11.51
CA GLN A 145 19.99 -12.21 10.69
C GLN A 145 19.42 -10.81 10.85
N ARG A 146 19.35 -10.25 12.08
CA ARG A 146 18.94 -8.86 12.30
C ARG A 146 19.85 -7.87 11.56
N MET A 147 21.17 -8.09 11.65
CA MET A 147 22.14 -7.25 10.95
C MET A 147 21.96 -7.27 9.43
N ALA A 148 21.56 -8.41 8.84
CA ALA A 148 21.29 -8.49 7.41
C ALA A 148 20.15 -7.54 6.99
N PHE A 149 19.10 -7.39 7.80
CA PHE A 149 18.02 -6.39 7.53
C PHE A 149 18.49 -4.96 7.81
N THR A 150 19.22 -4.74 8.89
CA THR A 150 19.67 -3.39 9.28
C THR A 150 20.63 -2.78 8.27
N ASN A 151 21.43 -3.62 7.62
CA ASN A 151 22.43 -3.18 6.62
C ASN A 151 21.83 -2.95 5.22
N LEU A 152 20.54 -3.25 5.01
CA LEU A 152 19.90 -2.95 3.71
C LEU A 152 19.83 -1.44 3.47
N PRO A 153 20.18 -0.98 2.27
CA PRO A 153 20.02 0.43 1.91
C PRO A 153 18.52 0.75 1.84
N ARG A 154 18.08 1.71 2.64
CA ARG A 154 16.67 2.16 2.64
C ARG A 154 16.36 3.16 1.52
N GLY A 155 17.38 3.86 1.04
CA GLY A 155 17.23 4.96 0.11
C GLY A 155 16.69 6.25 0.77
N ILE A 156 16.76 7.34 0.02
CA ILE A 156 16.53 8.70 0.54
C ILE A 156 15.07 9.02 0.87
N ALA A 157 14.13 8.32 0.23
CA ALA A 157 12.71 8.57 0.35
C ALA A 157 11.96 7.53 1.21
N THR A 158 12.62 6.48 1.68
CA THR A 158 12.00 5.46 2.54
C THR A 158 12.03 5.91 4.00
N LEU A 159 10.87 5.91 4.63
CA LEU A 159 10.73 6.25 6.05
C LEU A 159 11.41 5.22 6.95
N SER A 160 11.87 5.64 8.13
CA SER A 160 12.29 4.71 9.18
C SER A 160 11.08 3.95 9.76
N ASP A 161 11.33 2.84 10.46
CA ASP A 161 10.25 2.08 11.10
C ASP A 161 9.51 2.93 12.16
N ALA A 162 10.22 3.86 12.79
CA ALA A 162 9.63 4.81 13.73
C ALA A 162 8.72 5.84 13.04
N ASP A 163 9.05 6.25 11.82
CA ASP A 163 8.30 7.25 11.06
C ASP A 163 7.11 6.64 10.30
N LEU A 164 7.03 5.31 10.15
CA LEU A 164 5.87 4.64 9.57
C LEU A 164 4.60 4.85 10.40
N GLY A 165 4.75 5.26 11.67
CA GLY A 165 3.67 5.72 12.49
C GLY A 165 2.61 4.66 12.79
N ARG A 166 1.38 5.12 12.98
CA ARG A 166 0.25 4.25 13.31
C ARG A 166 -0.27 3.53 12.08
N THR A 167 -0.39 2.22 12.19
CA THR A 167 -1.07 1.40 11.17
C THR A 167 -2.54 1.21 11.51
N LEU A 168 -3.39 1.25 10.49
CA LEU A 168 -4.82 1.02 10.56
C LEU A 168 -5.14 -0.36 9.97
N ALA A 169 -6.11 -1.05 10.55
CA ALA A 169 -6.64 -2.26 9.96
C ALA A 169 -7.47 -1.93 8.71
N GLU A 170 -7.52 -2.87 7.77
CA GLU A 170 -8.40 -2.75 6.62
C GLU A 170 -9.87 -2.83 7.05
N PRO A 171 -10.77 -2.08 6.40
CA PRO A 171 -12.21 -2.26 6.58
C PRO A 171 -12.65 -3.68 6.22
N HIS A 172 -13.81 -4.10 6.75
CA HIS A 172 -14.39 -5.38 6.39
C HIS A 172 -14.58 -5.48 4.86
N PRO A 173 -14.21 -6.59 4.19
CA PRO A 173 -14.18 -6.70 2.73
C PRO A 173 -15.50 -6.35 2.03
N SER A 174 -16.64 -6.49 2.70
CA SER A 174 -17.96 -6.14 2.14
C SER A 174 -18.14 -4.66 1.81
N TRP A 175 -17.28 -3.76 2.34
CA TRP A 175 -17.32 -2.33 2.01
C TRP A 175 -16.83 -2.04 0.60
N VAL A 176 -15.85 -2.82 0.09
CA VAL A 176 -15.21 -2.58 -1.21
C VAL A 176 -16.22 -2.47 -2.36
N PRO A 177 -17.05 -3.49 -2.63
CA PRO A 177 -17.96 -3.43 -3.78
C PRO A 177 -19.00 -2.29 -3.67
N ARG A 178 -19.39 -1.91 -2.45
CA ARG A 178 -20.33 -0.79 -2.25
C ARG A 178 -19.66 0.56 -2.45
N LEU A 179 -18.42 0.72 -1.98
CA LEU A 179 -17.62 1.92 -2.22
C LEU A 179 -17.34 2.11 -3.70
N GLU A 180 -16.97 1.04 -4.41
CA GLU A 180 -16.76 1.06 -5.86
C GLU A 180 -18.01 1.49 -6.62
N ALA A 181 -19.16 0.87 -6.31
CA ALA A 181 -20.42 1.24 -6.93
C ALA A 181 -20.81 2.71 -6.67
N ALA A 182 -20.60 3.19 -5.44
CA ALA A 182 -20.86 4.58 -5.08
C ALA A 182 -19.89 5.55 -5.78
N TRP A 183 -18.62 5.19 -5.91
CA TRP A 183 -17.62 5.94 -6.67
C TRP A 183 -18.01 6.06 -8.14
N ILE A 184 -18.32 4.94 -8.80
CA ILE A 184 -18.74 4.92 -10.21
C ILE A 184 -19.94 5.83 -10.41
N LYS A 185 -20.96 5.71 -9.57
CA LYS A 185 -22.18 6.53 -9.65
C LYS A 185 -21.90 8.02 -9.48
N ARG A 186 -20.94 8.41 -8.61
CA ARG A 186 -20.65 9.83 -8.31
C ARG A 186 -19.71 10.49 -9.32
N TYR A 187 -18.71 9.75 -9.79
CA TYR A 187 -17.56 10.32 -10.47
C TYR A 187 -17.26 9.73 -11.85
N ALA A 188 -17.75 8.54 -12.18
CA ALA A 188 -17.44 7.87 -13.44
C ALA A 188 -18.65 7.73 -14.39
N SER A 189 -19.87 8.00 -13.96
CA SER A 189 -21.10 7.86 -14.78
C SER A 189 -21.28 8.91 -15.90
N GLY A 190 -20.27 9.70 -16.19
CA GLY A 190 -20.28 10.73 -17.25
C GLY A 190 -19.08 10.68 -18.19
N GLN A 191 -18.30 9.58 -18.16
CA GLN A 191 -17.16 9.38 -19.07
C GLN A 191 -17.49 8.38 -20.16
#